data_e1c26c5c9215011166ec3a90eed068f3
#
_entry.id   e1c26c5c9215011166ec3a90eed068f3
#
_cell.length_a   1.000
_cell.length_b   1.000
_cell.length_c   1.000
_cell.angle_alpha   90.00
_cell.angle_beta   90.00
_cell.angle_gamma   90.00
#
_symmetry.space_group_name_H-M   'P 1'
#
loop_
_entity.id
_entity.type
_entity.pdbx_description
1 polymer ?
#
loop_
_entity_poly.entity_id
_entity_poly.type
_entity_poly.pdbx_seq_one_letter_code
_entity_poly.pdbx_strand_id
1 'polypeptide(L)'
;MSRRHFLTCLPPVLLSAALAMPMAGAAEPAVQRMDARIPVWVPASGDSPAHSAELTGHVYRPHGQGPWGLIVLNHGTPSGKEARETMRDRYGPQARALAELGYVVVTGLRRGYGASDGPLADRYGSCDDPDYAHAAQEAARDVAAIMTYGQKLPYVDGSHVLLLGKSAGGFASLALAAQQPAGLRGVVNFAGGRGSQPQMREKAAVCGEAQLLKTVAGFAATSRVPQLWIYAENDSYFRPPLVRKMAESYLAAGQNLKLVFAPSSGAEGHQFFDRAANIGQWLPQVREFLMQQLPGTAAAQLQRPNSLGDKP
;
A
#
# COMPACT_ATOMS: atom_id res chain seq x y z
N MET A 1 0.80 -55.90 86.74
CA MET A 1 1.07 -54.53 86.18
C MET A 1 1.16 -54.66 84.66
N SER A 2 0.13 -54.33 83.99
CA SER A 2 0.05 -54.45 82.49
C SER A 2 0.17 -53.11 81.80
N ARG A 3 1.19 -52.94 81.01
CA ARG A 3 1.39 -51.74 80.22
C ARG A 3 0.66 -51.88 78.91
N ARG A 4 -0.37 -51.06 78.64
CA ARG A 4 -1.06 -50.93 77.38
C ARG A 4 -0.31 -49.96 76.44
N HIS A 5 0.12 -50.42 75.26
CA HIS A 5 0.67 -49.58 74.22
C HIS A 5 -0.48 -49.02 73.39
N PHE A 6 -0.61 -47.70 73.30
CA PHE A 6 -1.48 -47.01 72.35
C PHE A 6 -0.75 -46.84 71.00
N LEU A 7 -1.24 -47.50 69.95
CA LEU A 7 -0.87 -47.20 68.58
C LEU A 7 -1.68 -46.00 68.08
N THR A 8 -1.04 -44.89 67.78
CA THR A 8 -1.65 -43.78 67.10
C THR A 8 -1.54 -43.98 65.58
N CYS A 9 -2.69 -44.20 64.91
CA CYS A 9 -2.79 -44.18 63.45
C CYS A 9 -2.78 -42.74 62.96
N LEU A 10 -1.80 -42.39 62.11
CA LEU A 10 -1.79 -41.17 61.34
C LEU A 10 -2.60 -41.38 60.04
N PRO A 11 -3.43 -40.40 59.60
CA PRO A 11 -4.15 -40.51 58.36
C PRO A 11 -3.22 -40.25 57.13
N PRO A 12 -3.51 -40.90 55.98
CA PRO A 12 -2.72 -40.69 54.75
C PRO A 12 -2.93 -39.27 54.22
N VAL A 13 -1.83 -38.53 53.98
CA VAL A 13 -1.83 -37.25 53.25
C VAL A 13 -2.02 -37.56 51.77
N LEU A 14 -3.22 -37.26 51.22
CA LEU A 14 -3.46 -37.28 49.79
C LEU A 14 -2.78 -36.10 49.14
N LEU A 15 -1.66 -36.35 48.45
CA LEU A 15 -0.97 -35.38 47.61
C LEU A 15 -1.79 -35.21 46.31
N SER A 16 -2.61 -34.15 46.25
CA SER A 16 -3.27 -33.74 45.02
C SER A 16 -2.26 -33.16 44.05
N ALA A 17 -1.84 -33.92 43.05
CA ALA A 17 -1.09 -33.43 41.90
C ALA A 17 -2.01 -32.54 41.04
N ALA A 18 -1.88 -31.23 41.17
CA ALA A 18 -2.52 -30.30 40.23
C ALA A 18 -1.82 -30.43 38.87
N LEU A 19 -2.48 -31.06 37.89
CA LEU A 19 -2.05 -30.97 36.49
C LEU A 19 -2.18 -29.53 36.04
N ALA A 20 -1.04 -28.84 35.87
CA ALA A 20 -0.98 -27.58 35.18
C ALA A 20 -1.35 -27.83 33.71
N MET A 21 -2.58 -27.45 33.30
CA MET A 21 -2.94 -27.38 31.90
C MET A 21 -2.07 -26.31 31.23
N PRO A 22 -1.44 -26.64 30.07
CA PRO A 22 -0.74 -25.61 29.33
C PRO A 22 -1.78 -24.55 28.93
N MET A 23 -1.53 -23.29 29.31
CA MET A 23 -2.32 -22.17 28.81
C MET A 23 -2.19 -22.19 27.28
N ALA A 24 -3.33 -22.32 26.59
CA ALA A 24 -3.37 -22.15 25.14
C ALA A 24 -2.78 -20.78 24.81
N GLY A 25 -1.59 -20.76 24.23
CA GLY A 25 -0.96 -19.54 23.78
C GLY A 25 -1.92 -18.84 22.82
N ALA A 26 -2.11 -17.53 22.98
CA ALA A 26 -2.88 -16.74 22.02
C ALA A 26 -2.34 -17.03 20.61
N ALA A 27 -3.21 -17.43 19.68
CA ALA A 27 -2.81 -17.67 18.31
C ALA A 27 -2.09 -16.42 17.77
N GLU A 28 -0.91 -16.59 17.18
CA GLU A 28 -0.20 -15.48 16.57
C GLU A 28 -1.09 -14.83 15.50
N PRO A 29 -1.10 -13.47 15.43
CA PRO A 29 -1.93 -12.78 14.45
C PRO A 29 -1.50 -13.17 13.03
N ALA A 30 -2.48 -13.41 12.14
CA ALA A 30 -2.25 -13.79 10.75
C ALA A 30 -1.33 -12.82 9.98
N VAL A 31 -1.25 -11.56 10.42
CA VAL A 31 -0.40 -10.51 9.89
C VAL A 31 0.28 -9.76 11.04
N GLN A 32 1.60 -9.76 11.03
CA GLN A 32 2.42 -8.96 11.93
C GLN A 32 2.60 -7.54 11.37
N ARG A 33 2.38 -6.51 12.19
CA ARG A 33 2.70 -5.11 11.86
C ARG A 33 3.92 -4.67 12.65
N MET A 34 4.85 -4.04 11.95
CA MET A 34 6.09 -3.46 12.50
C MET A 34 6.24 -2.02 12.04
N ASP A 35 6.75 -1.16 12.91
CA ASP A 35 7.11 0.22 12.54
C ASP A 35 8.36 0.20 11.66
N ALA A 36 8.45 1.15 10.73
CA ALA A 36 9.57 1.28 9.81
C ALA A 36 10.11 2.72 9.81
N ARG A 37 11.43 2.83 9.76
CA ARG A 37 12.17 4.05 9.49
C ARG A 37 12.90 3.87 8.17
N ILE A 38 12.56 4.66 7.16
CA ILE A 38 12.94 4.43 5.78
C ILE A 38 13.82 5.59 5.32
N PRO A 39 15.12 5.36 5.11
CA PRO A 39 16.01 6.41 4.63
C PRO A 39 15.71 6.76 3.18
N VAL A 40 15.65 8.05 2.88
CA VAL A 40 15.56 8.59 1.53
C VAL A 40 16.69 9.58 1.28
N TRP A 41 17.40 9.41 0.17
CA TRP A 41 18.41 10.34 -0.29
C TRP A 41 17.77 11.44 -1.14
N VAL A 42 17.98 12.68 -0.74
CA VAL A 42 17.54 13.88 -1.44
C VAL A 42 18.76 14.54 -2.07
N PRO A 43 18.85 14.61 -3.41
CA PRO A 43 19.97 15.27 -4.07
C PRO A 43 19.94 16.79 -3.84
N ALA A 44 21.06 17.44 -4.03
CA ALA A 44 21.12 18.90 -4.00
C ALA A 44 20.16 19.52 -5.03
N SER A 45 19.49 20.60 -4.66
CA SER A 45 18.59 21.36 -5.53
C SER A 45 18.60 22.83 -5.16
N GLY A 46 18.92 23.71 -6.12
CA GLY A 46 19.13 25.13 -5.83
C GLY A 46 20.20 25.32 -4.74
N ASP A 47 19.89 26.12 -3.72
CA ASP A 47 20.77 26.36 -2.58
C ASP A 47 20.73 25.25 -1.50
N SER A 48 19.88 24.24 -1.66
CA SER A 48 19.76 23.14 -0.70
C SER A 48 20.80 22.06 -1.01
N PRO A 49 21.72 21.72 -0.07
CA PRO A 49 22.67 20.64 -0.26
C PRO A 49 21.99 19.28 -0.27
N ALA A 50 22.65 18.29 -0.87
CA ALA A 50 22.20 16.91 -0.80
C ALA A 50 22.20 16.42 0.67
N HIS A 51 21.17 15.70 1.06
CA HIS A 51 21.00 15.21 2.43
C HIS A 51 20.20 13.91 2.49
N SER A 52 20.29 13.23 3.62
CA SER A 52 19.40 12.11 3.96
C SER A 52 18.21 12.61 4.77
N ALA A 53 17.03 12.11 4.47
CA ALA A 53 15.82 12.29 5.27
C ALA A 53 15.28 10.92 5.66
N GLU A 54 14.43 10.86 6.68
CA GLU A 54 13.81 9.62 7.16
C GLU A 54 12.30 9.68 7.00
N LEU A 55 11.72 8.68 6.33
CA LEU A 55 10.28 8.51 6.22
C LEU A 55 9.80 7.55 7.31
N THR A 56 8.63 7.87 7.88
CA THR A 56 7.94 6.96 8.81
C THR A 56 6.98 6.05 8.06
N GLY A 57 6.90 4.79 8.46
CA GLY A 57 6.03 3.83 7.79
C GLY A 57 5.79 2.56 8.61
N HIS A 58 5.20 1.57 7.97
CA HIS A 58 4.95 0.25 8.57
C HIS A 58 5.21 -0.87 7.57
N VAL A 59 5.63 -2.01 8.09
CA VAL A 59 5.69 -3.28 7.37
C VAL A 59 4.57 -4.17 7.90
N TYR A 60 3.76 -4.70 7.01
CA TYR A 60 2.76 -5.74 7.28
C TYR A 60 3.28 -7.04 6.68
N ARG A 61 3.64 -7.97 7.54
CA ARG A 61 4.23 -9.26 7.16
C ARG A 61 3.23 -10.38 7.38
N PRO A 62 2.99 -11.26 6.39
CA PRO A 62 2.24 -12.49 6.59
C PRO A 62 2.90 -13.39 7.63
N HIS A 63 2.10 -14.21 8.31
CA HIS A 63 2.64 -15.29 9.12
C HIS A 63 3.27 -16.39 8.24
N GLY A 64 4.30 -17.06 8.73
CA GLY A 64 4.98 -18.15 8.03
C GLY A 64 6.33 -17.77 7.43
N GLN A 65 6.79 -18.55 6.44
CA GLN A 65 8.10 -18.38 5.82
C GLN A 65 7.95 -17.88 4.38
N GLY A 66 8.70 -16.80 4.03
CA GLY A 66 8.83 -16.29 2.67
C GLY A 66 9.70 -17.17 1.76
N PRO A 67 10.24 -16.61 0.69
CA PRO A 67 10.12 -15.20 0.36
C PRO A 67 8.73 -14.84 -0.20
N TRP A 68 8.23 -13.68 0.17
CA TRP A 68 6.97 -13.14 -0.34
C TRP A 68 7.20 -12.02 -1.36
N GLY A 69 6.27 -11.87 -2.30
CA GLY A 69 6.22 -10.67 -3.12
C GLY A 69 5.93 -9.41 -2.28
N LEU A 70 6.35 -8.25 -2.79
CA LEU A 70 6.24 -6.96 -2.13
C LEU A 70 5.11 -6.12 -2.74
N ILE A 71 4.31 -5.50 -1.90
CA ILE A 71 3.41 -4.41 -2.27
C ILE A 71 3.87 -3.13 -1.55
N VAL A 72 4.13 -2.07 -2.30
CA VAL A 72 4.37 -0.73 -1.75
C VAL A 72 3.06 0.04 -1.83
N LEU A 73 2.47 0.37 -0.68
CA LEU A 73 1.17 1.03 -0.58
C LEU A 73 1.34 2.52 -0.30
N ASN A 74 0.96 3.34 -1.29
CA ASN A 74 1.23 4.78 -1.33
C ASN A 74 -0.02 5.61 -1.01
N HIS A 75 0.11 6.55 -0.08
CA HIS A 75 -0.99 7.40 0.38
C HIS A 75 -1.33 8.56 -0.56
N GLY A 76 -2.59 9.01 -0.53
CA GLY A 76 -3.05 10.25 -1.13
C GLY A 76 -2.66 11.48 -0.31
N THR A 77 -2.93 12.67 -0.84
CA THR A 77 -2.71 13.95 -0.14
C THR A 77 -4.00 14.37 0.55
N PRO A 78 -4.05 14.51 1.87
CA PRO A 78 -5.19 15.06 2.55
C PRO A 78 -5.33 16.57 2.28
N SER A 79 -6.56 17.07 2.38
CA SER A 79 -6.84 18.49 2.23
C SER A 79 -6.36 19.27 3.45
N GLY A 80 -5.69 20.41 3.22
CA GLY A 80 -5.21 21.30 4.27
C GLY A 80 -3.83 20.95 4.84
N LYS A 81 -3.17 21.98 5.39
CA LYS A 81 -1.81 21.89 5.94
C LYS A 81 -1.79 21.02 7.18
N GLU A 82 -2.67 21.30 8.14
CA GLU A 82 -2.76 20.56 9.41
C GLU A 82 -2.99 19.06 9.20
N ALA A 83 -3.93 18.70 8.31
CA ALA A 83 -4.21 17.30 8.02
C ALA A 83 -3.01 16.56 7.38
N ARG A 84 -2.11 17.27 6.70
CA ARG A 84 -0.86 16.70 6.19
C ARG A 84 0.17 16.53 7.30
N GLU A 85 0.37 17.56 8.13
CA GLU A 85 1.37 17.56 9.22
C GLU A 85 1.02 16.57 10.35
N THR A 86 -0.26 16.33 10.59
CA THR A 86 -0.74 15.35 11.58
C THR A 86 -1.08 13.98 10.99
N MET A 87 -0.77 13.75 9.71
CA MET A 87 -1.10 12.52 9.02
C MET A 87 -0.44 11.31 9.68
N ARG A 88 -1.21 10.24 9.84
CA ARG A 88 -0.72 8.93 10.26
C ARG A 88 -1.00 7.90 9.15
N ASP A 89 -0.35 6.75 9.21
CA ASP A 89 -0.73 5.63 8.33
C ASP A 89 -2.21 5.26 8.56
N ARG A 90 -3.00 5.45 7.52
CA ARG A 90 -4.45 5.28 7.54
C ARG A 90 -4.95 4.04 6.80
N TYR A 91 -4.04 3.33 6.15
CA TYR A 91 -4.38 2.17 5.31
C TYR A 91 -4.11 0.82 6.00
N GLY A 92 -4.12 0.79 7.33
CA GLY A 92 -3.91 -0.42 8.11
C GLY A 92 -4.84 -1.58 7.72
N PRO A 93 -6.17 -1.39 7.61
CA PRO A 93 -7.09 -2.43 7.16
C PRO A 93 -6.78 -2.92 5.75
N GLN A 94 -6.50 -2.03 4.80
CA GLN A 94 -6.15 -2.36 3.41
C GLN A 94 -4.82 -3.13 3.33
N ALA A 95 -3.81 -2.65 4.07
CA ALA A 95 -2.51 -3.31 4.13
C ALA A 95 -2.60 -4.72 4.72
N ARG A 96 -3.41 -4.91 5.77
CA ARG A 96 -3.67 -6.25 6.34
C ARG A 96 -4.35 -7.16 5.34
N ALA A 97 -5.41 -6.69 4.66
CA ALA A 97 -6.13 -7.49 3.66
C ALA A 97 -5.21 -7.93 2.50
N LEU A 98 -4.28 -7.07 2.07
CA LEU A 98 -3.27 -7.42 1.07
C LEU A 98 -2.22 -8.40 1.62
N ALA A 99 -1.81 -8.22 2.89
CA ALA A 99 -0.86 -9.13 3.53
C ALA A 99 -1.47 -10.52 3.79
N GLU A 100 -2.78 -10.61 4.09
CA GLU A 100 -3.51 -11.88 4.21
C GLU A 100 -3.57 -12.66 2.89
N LEU A 101 -3.40 -11.98 1.74
CA LEU A 101 -3.19 -12.64 0.45
C LEU A 101 -1.77 -13.24 0.30
N GLY A 102 -0.88 -13.09 1.30
CA GLY A 102 0.47 -13.63 1.28
C GLY A 102 1.51 -12.69 0.65
N TYR A 103 1.36 -11.38 0.77
CA TYR A 103 2.34 -10.38 0.33
C TYR A 103 2.87 -9.59 1.52
N VAL A 104 4.15 -9.24 1.50
CA VAL A 104 4.65 -8.20 2.40
C VAL A 104 4.15 -6.85 1.88
N VAL A 105 3.52 -6.07 2.76
CA VAL A 105 3.05 -4.72 2.40
C VAL A 105 3.86 -3.70 3.18
N VAL A 106 4.47 -2.76 2.47
CA VAL A 106 5.19 -1.63 3.09
C VAL A 106 4.44 -0.34 2.78
N THR A 107 4.09 0.39 3.84
CA THR A 107 3.55 1.74 3.75
C THR A 107 4.62 2.75 4.15
N GLY A 108 4.55 3.97 3.64
CA GLY A 108 5.42 5.05 4.06
C GLY A 108 4.74 6.40 3.84
N LEU A 109 4.92 7.31 4.80
CA LEU A 109 4.54 8.70 4.64
C LEU A 109 5.65 9.43 3.88
N ARG A 110 5.32 10.05 2.75
CA ARG A 110 6.30 10.82 1.97
C ARG A 110 6.81 12.02 2.76
N ARG A 111 7.90 12.64 2.33
CA ARG A 111 8.48 13.85 2.97
C ARG A 111 7.42 14.94 3.14
N GLY A 112 7.39 15.55 4.33
CA GLY A 112 6.44 16.60 4.70
C GLY A 112 5.03 16.12 5.05
N TYR A 113 4.85 14.80 5.25
CA TYR A 113 3.62 14.22 5.77
C TYR A 113 3.86 13.57 7.13
N GLY A 114 3.02 13.92 8.10
CA GLY A 114 3.07 13.37 9.45
C GLY A 114 4.44 13.53 10.11
N ALA A 115 5.00 12.44 10.60
CA ALA A 115 6.30 12.42 11.28
C ALA A 115 7.49 12.12 10.33
N SER A 116 7.28 12.13 9.01
CA SER A 116 8.39 12.03 8.05
C SER A 116 9.12 13.35 7.92
N ASP A 117 10.44 13.28 7.75
CA ASP A 117 11.30 14.45 7.66
C ASP A 117 11.01 15.33 6.44
N GLY A 118 11.56 16.54 6.50
CA GLY A 118 11.62 17.50 5.40
C GLY A 118 10.32 18.26 5.13
N PRO A 119 10.37 19.21 4.21
CA PRO A 119 9.20 19.94 3.75
C PRO A 119 8.34 19.06 2.82
N LEU A 120 7.08 19.50 2.59
CA LEU A 120 6.22 18.89 1.57
C LEU A 120 6.91 18.97 0.20
N ALA A 121 7.45 17.85 -0.26
CA ALA A 121 8.26 17.79 -1.47
C ALA A 121 7.43 17.75 -2.77
N ASP A 122 6.26 17.09 -2.73
CA ASP A 122 5.41 16.82 -3.89
C ASP A 122 4.42 17.96 -4.22
N ARG A 123 4.84 19.22 -4.07
CA ARG A 123 4.05 20.40 -4.45
C ARG A 123 4.06 20.58 -5.97
N TYR A 124 2.91 20.90 -6.55
CA TYR A 124 2.78 21.18 -7.98
C TYR A 124 2.63 22.69 -8.31
N GLY A 125 2.88 23.57 -7.32
CA GLY A 125 2.76 25.01 -7.53
C GLY A 125 1.32 25.55 -7.46
N SER A 126 0.97 26.48 -8.34
CA SER A 126 -0.35 27.12 -8.40
C SER A 126 -1.33 26.30 -9.25
N CYS A 127 -2.61 26.68 -9.18
CA CYS A 127 -3.65 26.07 -10.02
C CYS A 127 -3.56 26.55 -11.48
N ASP A 128 -3.06 27.77 -11.69
CA ASP A 128 -2.97 28.38 -13.02
C ASP A 128 -1.77 27.86 -13.82
N ASP A 129 -0.69 27.48 -13.12
CA ASP A 129 0.53 26.93 -13.73
C ASP A 129 1.06 25.75 -12.87
N PRO A 130 0.42 24.58 -12.93
CA PRO A 130 0.82 23.45 -12.12
C PRO A 130 1.98 22.66 -12.74
N ASP A 131 3.07 22.52 -12.01
CA ASP A 131 4.17 21.61 -12.35
C ASP A 131 3.94 20.20 -11.81
N TYR A 132 3.12 19.44 -12.52
CA TYR A 132 2.84 18.06 -12.15
C TYR A 132 4.03 17.11 -12.37
N ALA A 133 4.93 17.44 -13.30
CA ALA A 133 6.10 16.61 -13.57
C ALA A 133 7.08 16.67 -12.38
N HIS A 134 7.37 17.86 -11.86
CA HIS A 134 8.19 18.02 -10.66
C HIS A 134 7.55 17.33 -9.45
N ALA A 135 6.27 17.60 -9.19
CA ALA A 135 5.56 16.99 -8.06
C ALA A 135 5.56 15.45 -8.12
N ALA A 136 5.42 14.89 -9.32
CA ALA A 136 5.46 13.47 -9.54
C ALA A 136 6.86 12.89 -9.32
N GLN A 137 7.91 13.58 -9.78
CA GLN A 137 9.30 13.16 -9.61
C GLN A 137 9.70 13.11 -8.13
N GLU A 138 9.35 14.13 -7.37
CA GLU A 138 9.65 14.19 -5.94
C GLU A 138 8.86 13.13 -5.14
N ALA A 139 7.58 12.92 -5.47
CA ALA A 139 6.80 11.85 -4.87
C ALA A 139 7.35 10.46 -5.24
N ALA A 140 7.76 10.25 -6.49
CA ALA A 140 8.34 8.99 -6.95
C ALA A 140 9.67 8.67 -6.26
N ARG A 141 10.49 9.69 -5.91
CA ARG A 141 11.71 9.52 -5.12
C ARG A 141 11.44 8.87 -3.77
N ASP A 142 10.43 9.37 -3.05
CA ASP A 142 10.05 8.81 -1.76
C ASP A 142 9.47 7.41 -1.90
N VAL A 143 8.65 7.17 -2.92
CA VAL A 143 8.09 5.83 -3.22
C VAL A 143 9.21 4.85 -3.59
N ALA A 144 10.23 5.28 -4.34
CA ALA A 144 11.39 4.45 -4.67
C ALA A 144 12.21 4.08 -3.42
N ALA A 145 12.36 5.00 -2.47
CA ALA A 145 13.00 4.71 -1.19
C ALA A 145 12.22 3.66 -0.38
N ILE A 146 10.88 3.77 -0.32
CA ILE A 146 10.01 2.80 0.34
C ILE A 146 10.13 1.43 -0.35
N MET A 147 10.13 1.40 -1.69
CA MET A 147 10.32 0.19 -2.47
C MET A 147 11.68 -0.48 -2.19
N THR A 148 12.76 0.31 -2.24
CA THR A 148 14.12 -0.18 -1.96
C THR A 148 14.26 -0.72 -0.53
N TYR A 149 13.63 -0.06 0.44
CA TYR A 149 13.59 -0.56 1.81
C TYR A 149 12.90 -1.93 1.89
N GLY A 150 11.71 -2.05 1.29
CA GLY A 150 10.95 -3.29 1.25
C GLY A 150 11.72 -4.44 0.54
N GLN A 151 12.40 -4.15 -0.56
CA GLN A 151 13.20 -5.13 -1.31
C GLN A 151 14.38 -5.69 -0.51
N LYS A 152 14.91 -4.94 0.47
CA LYS A 152 16.02 -5.36 1.34
C LYS A 152 15.58 -6.20 2.54
N LEU A 153 14.29 -6.37 2.79
CA LEU A 153 13.81 -7.21 3.88
C LEU A 153 14.14 -8.68 3.59
N PRO A 154 14.72 -9.42 4.54
CA PRO A 154 15.29 -10.75 4.29
C PRO A 154 14.27 -11.82 3.89
N TYR A 155 13.00 -11.55 4.08
CA TYR A 155 11.88 -12.43 3.75
C TYR A 155 11.08 -11.96 2.53
N VAL A 156 11.60 -11.00 1.75
CA VAL A 156 10.96 -10.45 0.55
C VAL A 156 11.69 -10.92 -0.70
N ASP A 157 10.93 -11.34 -1.70
CA ASP A 157 11.42 -11.48 -3.07
C ASP A 157 11.39 -10.11 -3.76
N GLY A 158 12.51 -9.41 -3.71
CA GLY A 158 12.67 -8.08 -4.26
C GLY A 158 12.56 -7.99 -5.79
N SER A 159 12.51 -9.13 -6.49
CA SER A 159 12.27 -9.17 -7.94
C SER A 159 10.78 -9.17 -8.31
N HIS A 160 9.89 -9.22 -7.31
CA HIS A 160 8.44 -9.32 -7.45
C HIS A 160 7.74 -8.21 -6.65
N VAL A 161 7.73 -6.99 -7.20
CA VAL A 161 7.17 -5.80 -6.55
C VAL A 161 5.96 -5.28 -7.31
N LEU A 162 4.92 -4.91 -6.58
CA LEU A 162 3.80 -4.10 -7.06
C LEU A 162 3.75 -2.76 -6.33
N LEU A 163 3.44 -1.70 -7.08
CA LEU A 163 3.05 -0.42 -6.50
C LEU A 163 1.52 -0.36 -6.43
N LEU A 164 0.98 -0.01 -5.29
CA LEU A 164 -0.43 0.29 -5.11
C LEU A 164 -0.55 1.68 -4.52
N GLY A 165 -1.27 2.56 -5.18
CA GLY A 165 -1.37 3.93 -4.71
C GLY A 165 -2.76 4.52 -4.85
N LYS A 166 -3.10 5.45 -3.94
CA LYS A 166 -4.38 6.17 -3.94
C LYS A 166 -4.17 7.66 -4.19
N SER A 167 -4.95 8.26 -5.10
CA SER A 167 -4.92 9.70 -5.38
C SER A 167 -3.51 10.16 -5.77
N ALA A 168 -2.93 11.14 -5.07
CA ALA A 168 -1.54 11.55 -5.27
C ALA A 168 -0.52 10.38 -5.16
N GLY A 169 -0.80 9.37 -4.33
CA GLY A 169 0.01 8.14 -4.24
C GLY A 169 -0.12 7.26 -5.47
N GLY A 170 -1.31 7.18 -6.08
CA GLY A 170 -1.51 6.54 -7.38
C GLY A 170 -0.69 7.25 -8.47
N PHE A 171 -0.78 8.57 -8.54
CA PHE A 171 -0.01 9.39 -9.47
C PHE A 171 1.51 9.22 -9.29
N ALA A 172 2.00 9.17 -8.03
CA ALA A 172 3.39 8.88 -7.72
C ALA A 172 3.83 7.48 -8.16
N SER A 173 2.95 6.49 -8.03
CA SER A 173 3.20 5.11 -8.49
C SER A 173 3.34 5.04 -10.01
N LEU A 174 2.52 5.78 -10.77
CA LEU A 174 2.66 5.91 -12.22
C LEU A 174 3.99 6.55 -12.62
N ALA A 175 4.38 7.62 -11.91
CA ALA A 175 5.65 8.31 -12.14
C ALA A 175 6.87 7.41 -11.86
N LEU A 176 6.84 6.62 -10.78
CA LEU A 176 7.91 5.66 -10.50
C LEU A 176 7.93 4.53 -11.53
N ALA A 177 6.78 4.02 -11.96
CA ALA A 177 6.71 2.97 -13.00
C ALA A 177 7.32 3.44 -14.33
N ALA A 178 7.19 4.73 -14.66
CA ALA A 178 7.82 5.33 -15.85
C ALA A 178 9.36 5.34 -15.79
N GLN A 179 9.95 5.24 -14.58
CA GLN A 179 11.40 5.12 -14.37
C GLN A 179 11.90 3.67 -14.47
N GLN A 180 11.01 2.70 -14.62
CA GLN A 180 11.31 1.27 -14.78
C GLN A 180 12.22 0.69 -13.66
N PRO A 181 11.90 0.89 -12.37
CA PRO A 181 12.74 0.39 -11.30
C PRO A 181 12.82 -1.15 -11.32
N ALA A 182 14.01 -1.67 -11.00
CA ALA A 182 14.23 -3.11 -11.00
C ALA A 182 13.29 -3.84 -10.05
N GLY A 183 12.73 -4.96 -10.49
CA GLY A 183 11.80 -5.79 -9.72
C GLY A 183 10.34 -5.36 -9.79
N LEU A 184 10.02 -4.18 -10.34
CA LEU A 184 8.63 -3.76 -10.52
C LEU A 184 7.92 -4.63 -11.57
N ARG A 185 6.73 -5.14 -11.23
CA ARG A 185 5.92 -6.03 -12.08
C ARG A 185 4.57 -5.45 -12.47
N GLY A 186 4.09 -4.43 -11.77
CA GLY A 186 2.81 -3.81 -12.09
C GLY A 186 2.44 -2.66 -11.15
N VAL A 187 1.36 -1.95 -11.52
CA VAL A 187 0.81 -0.85 -10.74
C VAL A 187 -0.70 -1.04 -10.57
N VAL A 188 -1.19 -0.88 -9.34
CA VAL A 188 -2.61 -0.70 -9.05
C VAL A 188 -2.84 0.75 -8.65
N ASN A 189 -3.65 1.45 -9.41
CA ASN A 189 -3.92 2.88 -9.23
C ASN A 189 -5.38 3.10 -8.81
N PHE A 190 -5.60 3.48 -7.56
CA PHE A 190 -6.91 3.87 -7.05
C PHE A 190 -7.09 5.39 -7.12
N ALA A 191 -8.02 5.84 -7.95
CA ALA A 191 -8.39 7.24 -8.07
C ALA A 191 -7.17 8.19 -8.19
N GLY A 192 -6.14 7.77 -8.96
CA GLY A 192 -4.87 8.50 -9.04
C GLY A 192 -4.96 9.74 -9.91
N GLY A 193 -4.36 10.81 -9.42
CA GLY A 193 -4.33 12.09 -10.12
C GLY A 193 -3.89 13.23 -9.22
N ARG A 194 -3.87 14.42 -9.80
CA ARG A 194 -3.48 15.69 -9.14
C ARG A 194 -4.39 16.83 -9.57
N GLY A 195 -4.33 17.96 -8.85
CA GLY A 195 -5.01 19.18 -9.24
C GLY A 195 -6.47 19.30 -8.82
N SER A 196 -7.04 18.30 -8.13
CA SER A 196 -8.38 18.43 -7.60
C SER A 196 -8.40 19.32 -6.37
N GLN A 197 -8.96 20.52 -6.50
CA GLN A 197 -9.21 21.47 -5.42
C GLN A 197 -10.73 21.67 -5.25
N PRO A 198 -11.22 22.10 -4.07
CA PRO A 198 -12.66 22.27 -3.83
C PRO A 198 -13.35 23.08 -4.93
N GLN A 199 -12.79 24.24 -5.29
CA GLN A 199 -13.36 25.13 -6.31
C GLN A 199 -13.37 24.51 -7.71
N MET A 200 -12.40 23.65 -8.01
CA MET A 200 -12.33 22.93 -9.28
C MET A 200 -13.35 21.79 -9.35
N ARG A 201 -13.59 21.11 -8.21
CA ARG A 201 -14.62 20.05 -8.14
C ARG A 201 -16.02 20.58 -8.42
N GLU A 202 -16.36 21.76 -7.91
CA GLU A 202 -17.63 22.44 -8.21
C GLU A 202 -17.81 22.68 -9.70
N LYS A 203 -16.72 22.99 -10.41
CA LYS A 203 -16.68 23.18 -11.87
C LYS A 203 -16.51 21.88 -12.66
N ALA A 204 -16.52 20.72 -12.00
CA ALA A 204 -16.24 19.42 -12.60
C ALA A 204 -14.87 19.33 -13.31
N ALA A 205 -13.87 20.06 -12.83
CA ALA A 205 -12.56 20.24 -13.45
C ALA A 205 -11.40 19.97 -12.45
N VAL A 206 -10.19 20.01 -12.95
CA VAL A 206 -8.94 20.01 -12.18
C VAL A 206 -8.08 21.20 -12.59
N CYS A 207 -7.14 21.59 -11.72
CA CYS A 207 -6.13 22.60 -12.08
C CYS A 207 -5.33 22.11 -13.28
N GLY A 208 -5.17 22.95 -14.31
CA GLY A 208 -4.31 22.64 -15.45
C GLY A 208 -4.57 21.25 -16.06
N GLU A 209 -5.77 20.94 -16.49
CA GLU A 209 -6.11 19.62 -17.08
C GLU A 209 -5.14 19.21 -18.19
N ALA A 210 -4.77 20.17 -19.07
CA ALA A 210 -3.85 19.90 -20.17
C ALA A 210 -2.46 19.47 -19.68
N GLN A 211 -1.94 20.12 -18.61
CA GLN A 211 -0.66 19.78 -17.99
C GLN A 211 -0.74 18.40 -17.31
N LEU A 212 -1.88 18.09 -16.67
CA LEU A 212 -2.09 16.76 -16.07
C LEU A 212 -2.06 15.67 -17.16
N LEU A 213 -2.79 15.85 -18.24
CA LEU A 213 -2.84 14.88 -19.36
C LEU A 213 -1.47 14.74 -20.03
N LYS A 214 -0.74 15.85 -20.25
CA LYS A 214 0.63 15.82 -20.78
C LYS A 214 1.57 15.01 -19.87
N THR A 215 1.48 15.22 -18.56
CA THR A 215 2.32 14.49 -17.58
C THR A 215 2.00 13.00 -17.58
N VAL A 216 0.71 12.64 -17.60
CA VAL A 216 0.27 11.24 -17.66
C VAL A 216 0.72 10.57 -18.97
N ALA A 217 0.63 11.26 -20.10
CA ALA A 217 1.16 10.78 -21.39
C ALA A 217 2.69 10.56 -21.33
N GLY A 218 3.42 11.42 -20.63
CA GLY A 218 4.86 11.25 -20.37
C GLY A 218 5.17 9.97 -19.59
N PHE A 219 4.37 9.62 -18.59
CA PHE A 219 4.50 8.34 -17.88
C PHE A 219 4.20 7.15 -18.78
N ALA A 220 3.17 7.26 -19.61
CA ALA A 220 2.81 6.21 -20.55
C ALA A 220 3.92 5.91 -21.56
N ALA A 221 4.62 6.93 -22.04
CA ALA A 221 5.67 6.78 -23.05
C ALA A 221 6.82 5.83 -22.60
N THR A 222 7.11 5.77 -21.29
CA THR A 222 8.24 5.01 -20.76
C THR A 222 7.86 3.84 -19.85
N SER A 223 6.66 3.82 -19.28
CA SER A 223 6.19 2.68 -18.47
C SER A 223 6.24 1.38 -19.28
N ARG A 224 6.53 0.24 -18.64
CA ARG A 224 6.62 -1.07 -19.30
C ARG A 224 5.89 -2.17 -18.53
N VAL A 225 5.22 -1.82 -17.44
CA VAL A 225 4.53 -2.79 -16.59
C VAL A 225 3.01 -2.66 -16.73
N PRO A 226 2.28 -3.78 -16.65
CA PRO A 226 0.81 -3.77 -16.64
C PRO A 226 0.24 -2.92 -15.52
N GLN A 227 -0.93 -2.35 -15.77
CA GLN A 227 -1.60 -1.46 -14.82
C GLN A 227 -3.07 -1.83 -14.66
N LEU A 228 -3.55 -1.71 -13.42
CA LEU A 228 -4.96 -1.77 -13.06
C LEU A 228 -5.38 -0.44 -12.45
N TRP A 229 -6.28 0.27 -13.12
CA TRP A 229 -6.83 1.53 -12.61
C TRP A 229 -8.26 1.33 -12.14
N ILE A 230 -8.53 1.74 -10.90
CA ILE A 230 -9.86 1.62 -10.28
C ILE A 230 -10.30 2.99 -9.78
N TYR A 231 -11.43 3.47 -10.30
CA TYR A 231 -12.09 4.70 -9.90
C TYR A 231 -13.56 4.41 -9.59
N ALA A 232 -14.18 5.12 -8.67
CA ALA A 232 -15.61 5.02 -8.47
C ALA A 232 -16.35 5.93 -9.46
N GLU A 233 -17.55 5.53 -9.89
CA GLU A 233 -18.37 6.31 -10.84
C GLU A 233 -18.71 7.71 -10.34
N ASN A 234 -18.86 7.87 -9.01
CA ASN A 234 -19.15 9.14 -8.36
C ASN A 234 -17.90 9.82 -7.74
N ASP A 235 -16.70 9.54 -8.26
CA ASP A 235 -15.50 10.29 -7.87
C ASP A 235 -15.63 11.75 -8.35
N SER A 236 -15.76 12.69 -7.39
CA SER A 236 -15.87 14.12 -7.72
C SER A 236 -14.51 14.78 -7.94
N TYR A 237 -13.41 14.13 -7.54
CA TYR A 237 -12.04 14.63 -7.72
C TYR A 237 -11.53 14.39 -9.13
N PHE A 238 -11.74 13.17 -9.63
CA PHE A 238 -11.35 12.74 -10.98
C PHE A 238 -12.54 12.05 -11.63
N ARG A 239 -13.38 12.85 -12.27
CA ARG A 239 -14.62 12.36 -12.89
C ARG A 239 -14.34 11.41 -14.07
N PRO A 240 -15.23 10.47 -14.37
CA PRO A 240 -15.03 9.48 -15.43
C PRO A 240 -14.57 10.03 -16.77
N PRO A 241 -15.04 11.19 -17.27
CA PRO A 241 -14.54 11.73 -18.55
C PRO A 241 -13.04 12.08 -18.51
N LEU A 242 -12.55 12.69 -17.42
CA LEU A 242 -11.13 12.98 -17.26
C LEU A 242 -10.30 11.71 -17.14
N VAL A 243 -10.79 10.73 -16.35
CA VAL A 243 -10.11 9.45 -16.18
C VAL A 243 -9.97 8.70 -17.50
N ARG A 244 -11.01 8.73 -18.37
CA ARG A 244 -10.92 8.15 -19.71
C ARG A 244 -9.84 8.79 -20.55
N LYS A 245 -9.75 10.13 -20.57
CA LYS A 245 -8.67 10.86 -21.28
C LYS A 245 -7.28 10.47 -20.77
N MET A 246 -7.10 10.35 -19.44
CA MET A 246 -5.83 9.87 -18.87
C MET A 246 -5.53 8.43 -19.32
N ALA A 247 -6.50 7.54 -19.29
CA ALA A 247 -6.33 6.15 -19.71
C ALA A 247 -6.04 6.01 -21.21
N GLU A 248 -6.67 6.82 -22.04
CA GLU A 248 -6.42 6.89 -23.49
C GLU A 248 -4.94 7.19 -23.79
N SER A 249 -4.29 8.04 -23.00
CA SER A 249 -2.85 8.31 -23.14
C SER A 249 -1.99 7.06 -22.95
N TYR A 250 -2.36 6.17 -22.00
CA TYR A 250 -1.68 4.90 -21.77
C TYR A 250 -1.93 3.91 -22.89
N LEU A 251 -3.18 3.79 -23.33
CA LEU A 251 -3.57 2.87 -24.40
C LEU A 251 -2.96 3.30 -25.73
N ALA A 252 -2.94 4.61 -26.03
CA ALA A 252 -2.31 5.15 -27.25
C ALA A 252 -0.78 4.93 -27.28
N ALA A 253 -0.13 4.85 -26.12
CA ALA A 253 1.29 4.48 -26.02
C ALA A 253 1.53 2.95 -26.08
N GLY A 254 0.51 2.14 -26.36
CA GLY A 254 0.60 0.68 -26.41
C GLY A 254 0.77 -0.01 -25.06
N GLN A 255 0.44 0.68 -23.97
CA GLN A 255 0.60 0.12 -22.62
C GLN A 255 -0.56 -0.82 -22.25
N ASN A 256 -0.25 -1.85 -21.47
CA ASN A 256 -1.25 -2.77 -20.94
C ASN A 256 -1.95 -2.14 -19.73
N LEU A 257 -3.15 -1.62 -19.94
CA LEU A 257 -3.98 -0.97 -18.91
C LEU A 257 -5.38 -1.58 -18.88
N LYS A 258 -5.80 -2.06 -17.71
CA LYS A 258 -7.19 -2.38 -17.38
C LYS A 258 -7.78 -1.22 -16.57
N LEU A 259 -8.74 -0.49 -17.14
CA LEU A 259 -9.51 0.54 -16.44
C LEU A 259 -10.84 -0.03 -15.96
N VAL A 260 -11.13 0.20 -14.68
CA VAL A 260 -12.36 -0.23 -14.00
C VAL A 260 -13.04 0.96 -13.33
N PHE A 261 -14.32 1.16 -13.60
CA PHE A 261 -15.16 2.02 -12.80
C PHE A 261 -15.95 1.18 -11.81
N ALA A 262 -15.62 1.32 -10.53
CA ALA A 262 -16.37 0.71 -9.43
C ALA A 262 -17.72 1.43 -9.28
N PRO A 263 -18.78 0.75 -8.81
CA PRO A 263 -20.05 1.39 -8.50
C PRO A 263 -19.90 2.57 -7.56
N SER A 264 -20.84 3.51 -7.62
CA SER A 264 -20.87 4.68 -6.74
C SER A 264 -20.77 4.27 -5.27
N SER A 265 -19.88 4.92 -4.53
CA SER A 265 -19.55 4.57 -3.15
C SER A 265 -19.82 5.72 -2.19
N GLY A 266 -20.89 5.62 -1.43
CA GLY A 266 -21.31 6.65 -0.49
C GLY A 266 -21.51 8.02 -1.16
N ALA A 267 -21.33 9.11 -0.42
CA ALA A 267 -21.47 10.46 -0.93
C ALA A 267 -20.29 10.92 -1.82
N GLU A 268 -19.12 10.30 -1.67
CA GLU A 268 -17.88 10.69 -2.35
C GLU A 268 -17.08 9.44 -2.77
N GLY A 269 -17.03 9.20 -4.06
CA GLY A 269 -16.36 8.06 -4.66
C GLY A 269 -14.84 8.09 -4.55
N HIS A 270 -14.25 9.28 -4.42
CA HIS A 270 -12.80 9.43 -4.24
C HIS A 270 -12.28 8.70 -3.00
N GLN A 271 -13.15 8.46 -2.01
CA GLN A 271 -12.84 7.72 -0.78
C GLN A 271 -13.11 6.21 -0.90
N PHE A 272 -13.38 5.68 -2.10
CA PHE A 272 -13.71 4.27 -2.30
C PHE A 272 -12.66 3.32 -1.68
N PHE A 273 -11.37 3.57 -1.93
CA PHE A 273 -10.27 2.79 -1.34
C PHE A 273 -10.09 3.05 0.16
N ASP A 274 -10.31 4.27 0.63
CA ASP A 274 -10.05 4.68 2.02
C ASP A 274 -10.98 3.95 3.03
N ARG A 275 -12.17 3.52 2.59
CA ARG A 275 -13.15 2.87 3.44
C ARG A 275 -12.89 1.38 3.56
N ALA A 276 -12.61 0.91 4.78
CA ALA A 276 -12.42 -0.52 5.05
C ALA A 276 -13.62 -1.39 4.62
N ALA A 277 -14.84 -0.86 4.72
CA ALA A 277 -16.07 -1.55 4.28
C ALA A 277 -16.09 -1.88 2.77
N ASN A 278 -15.27 -1.19 1.96
CA ASN A 278 -15.21 -1.43 0.52
C ASN A 278 -14.13 -2.46 0.12
N ILE A 279 -13.36 -2.99 1.08
CA ILE A 279 -12.29 -3.96 0.78
C ILE A 279 -12.84 -5.14 -0.02
N GLY A 280 -13.99 -5.70 0.37
CA GLY A 280 -14.63 -6.81 -0.34
C GLY A 280 -15.03 -6.50 -1.79
N GLN A 281 -15.16 -5.22 -2.16
CA GLN A 281 -15.54 -4.82 -3.52
C GLN A 281 -14.34 -4.71 -4.47
N TRP A 282 -13.17 -4.27 -4.00
CA TRP A 282 -12.00 -4.09 -4.85
C TRP A 282 -10.95 -5.21 -4.72
N LEU A 283 -10.88 -5.89 -3.55
CA LEU A 283 -9.87 -6.91 -3.28
C LEU A 283 -9.88 -8.08 -4.29
N PRO A 284 -11.03 -8.60 -4.75
CA PRO A 284 -11.05 -9.67 -5.76
C PRO A 284 -10.34 -9.29 -7.06
N GLN A 285 -10.56 -8.08 -7.56
CA GLN A 285 -9.93 -7.58 -8.79
C GLN A 285 -8.42 -7.36 -8.61
N VAL A 286 -8.01 -6.80 -7.46
CA VAL A 286 -6.61 -6.62 -7.12
C VAL A 286 -5.92 -7.99 -6.97
N ARG A 287 -6.57 -8.95 -6.30
CA ARG A 287 -6.05 -10.32 -6.18
C ARG A 287 -5.83 -10.99 -7.54
N GLU A 288 -6.79 -10.88 -8.45
CA GLU A 288 -6.65 -11.41 -9.82
C GLU A 288 -5.43 -10.80 -10.51
N PHE A 289 -5.27 -9.48 -10.45
CA PHE A 289 -4.13 -8.77 -11.03
C PHE A 289 -2.81 -9.20 -10.38
N LEU A 290 -2.75 -9.29 -9.04
CA LEU A 290 -1.58 -9.77 -8.30
C LEU A 290 -1.15 -11.17 -8.77
N MET A 291 -2.09 -12.10 -8.89
CA MET A 291 -1.79 -13.47 -9.32
C MET A 291 -1.23 -13.56 -10.75
N GLN A 292 -1.67 -12.65 -11.63
CA GLN A 292 -1.17 -12.57 -13.00
C GLN A 292 0.25 -11.97 -13.07
N GLN A 293 0.53 -10.98 -12.24
CA GLN A 293 1.80 -10.24 -12.29
C GLN A 293 2.91 -10.84 -11.43
N LEU A 294 2.55 -11.61 -10.42
CA LEU A 294 3.47 -12.21 -9.44
C LEU A 294 3.32 -13.75 -9.36
N PRO A 295 3.32 -14.48 -10.50
CA PRO A 295 3.24 -15.93 -10.47
C PRO A 295 4.53 -16.51 -9.89
N GLY A 296 4.43 -17.46 -8.98
CA GLY A 296 5.60 -18.13 -8.39
C GLY A 296 6.10 -17.54 -7.08
N THR A 297 5.53 -16.44 -6.60
CA THR A 297 5.76 -15.98 -5.23
C THR A 297 5.12 -16.96 -4.22
N ALA A 298 5.61 -16.99 -2.98
CA ALA A 298 5.00 -17.78 -1.91
C ALA A 298 3.50 -17.46 -1.77
N ALA A 299 3.11 -16.19 -1.99
CA ALA A 299 1.73 -15.76 -2.04
C ALA A 299 0.89 -16.49 -3.12
N ALA A 300 1.41 -16.58 -4.33
CA ALA A 300 0.73 -17.28 -5.42
C ALA A 300 0.61 -18.80 -5.17
N GLN A 301 1.56 -19.37 -4.44
CA GLN A 301 1.53 -20.80 -4.05
C GLN A 301 0.49 -21.08 -2.99
N LEU A 302 0.35 -20.22 -1.98
CA LEU A 302 -0.65 -20.34 -0.92
C LEU A 302 -2.09 -20.21 -1.43
N GLN A 303 -2.29 -19.58 -2.56
CA GLN A 303 -3.61 -19.34 -3.15
C GLN A 303 -4.03 -20.39 -4.18
N ARG A 304 -3.17 -21.37 -4.50
CA ARG A 304 -3.58 -22.51 -5.32
C ARG A 304 -4.49 -23.41 -4.48
N PRO A 305 -5.71 -23.77 -4.94
CA PRO A 305 -6.48 -24.78 -4.26
C PRO A 305 -5.63 -26.04 -4.12
N ASN A 306 -5.63 -26.64 -2.95
CA ASN A 306 -4.97 -27.92 -2.71
C ASN A 306 -5.51 -28.95 -3.73
N SER A 307 -4.74 -29.22 -4.76
CA SER A 307 -5.00 -30.30 -5.71
C SER A 307 -4.60 -31.69 -5.13
N LEU A 308 -4.62 -31.82 -3.81
CA LEU A 308 -4.39 -33.09 -3.13
C LEU A 308 -5.72 -33.65 -2.63
N GLY A 309 -6.44 -34.32 -3.51
CA GLY A 309 -7.65 -35.02 -3.11
C GLY A 309 -8.45 -35.61 -4.24
N ASP A 310 -7.81 -36.11 -5.29
CA ASP A 310 -8.43 -37.15 -6.13
C ASP A 310 -7.30 -38.07 -6.63
N LYS A 311 -6.97 -39.07 -5.82
CA LYS A 311 -6.41 -40.30 -6.33
C LYS A 311 -7.44 -41.39 -6.09
N PRO A 312 -7.75 -42.17 -7.13
CA PRO A 312 -8.76 -43.23 -7.10
C PRO A 312 -8.41 -44.37 -6.13
#